data_32a8fa2fa15c8cf0b2dd772c1be5309e
#
_entry.id   32a8fa2fa15c8cf0b2dd772c1be5309e
#
_cell.length_a   1.000
_cell.length_b   1.000
_cell.length_c   1.000
_cell.angle_alpha   90.00
_cell.angle_beta   90.00
_cell.angle_gamma   90.00
#
_symmetry.space_group_name_H-M   'P 1'
#
loop_
_entity.id
_entity.type
_entity.pdbx_description
1 polymer ?
#
loop_
_entity_poly.entity_id
_entity_poly.type
_entity_poly.pdbx_seq_one_letter_code
_entity_poly.pdbx_strand_id
1 'polypeptide(L)'
;VIQNTDSSVNFSASSINGNIASVSGLTINPVSTGKTQIIVSGGGRQTTVEVTVLMNGYKTLPQVAAGEGFTVALDKDGKVYTWGKNDLGQLGDQGKENRIVPTEITFDFGNPSNYITRIETGNGHTVAVDNTGKVWTWGRNDLGQLGNGTRNNSNKPVQVNLPDSTKAVEIGVGETTSYALDKDGHI
;
A
#
# COMPACT_ATOMS: atom_id res chain seq x y z
N VAL A 1 -8.30 -16.65 -13.14
CA VAL A 1 -8.09 -17.93 -13.83
C VAL A 1 -6.68 -17.97 -14.39
N ILE A 2 -5.92 -19.00 -14.04
CA ILE A 2 -4.59 -19.26 -14.61
C ILE A 2 -4.82 -19.98 -15.94
N GLN A 3 -4.35 -19.41 -17.04
CA GLN A 3 -4.50 -20.02 -18.36
C GLN A 3 -3.25 -20.80 -18.76
N ASN A 4 -3.43 -22.04 -19.17
CA ASN A 4 -2.39 -22.83 -19.83
C ASN A 4 -2.51 -22.67 -21.34
N THR A 5 -1.55 -22.01 -21.96
CA THR A 5 -1.48 -21.81 -23.42
C THR A 5 -0.63 -22.87 -24.13
N ASP A 6 0.06 -23.72 -23.39
CA ASP A 6 0.87 -24.82 -23.91
C ASP A 6 0.32 -26.15 -23.38
N SER A 7 -0.34 -26.92 -24.25
CA SER A 7 -0.95 -28.21 -23.91
C SER A 7 0.09 -29.31 -23.58
N SER A 8 1.37 -29.08 -23.84
CA SER A 8 2.45 -30.03 -23.52
C SER A 8 2.94 -29.92 -22.08
N VAL A 9 2.55 -28.84 -21.36
CA VAL A 9 2.96 -28.58 -19.98
C VAL A 9 1.78 -28.73 -19.03
N ASN A 10 1.88 -29.65 -18.07
CA ASN A 10 0.92 -29.75 -16.97
C ASN A 10 1.23 -28.73 -15.89
N PHE A 11 0.27 -27.85 -15.61
CA PHE A 11 0.35 -26.90 -14.52
C PHE A 11 -0.47 -27.39 -13.33
N SER A 12 0.04 -27.12 -12.13
CA SER A 12 -0.69 -27.25 -10.86
C SER A 12 -0.61 -25.98 -10.06
N ALA A 13 -1.62 -25.73 -9.24
CA ALA A 13 -1.62 -24.60 -8.33
C ALA A 13 -2.11 -25.03 -6.94
N SER A 14 -1.52 -24.44 -5.89
CA SER A 14 -1.92 -24.66 -4.51
C SER A 14 -1.88 -23.37 -3.71
N SER A 15 -2.74 -23.24 -2.70
CA SER A 15 -2.74 -22.10 -1.78
C SER A 15 -1.92 -22.43 -0.54
N ILE A 16 -1.11 -21.48 -0.07
CA ILE A 16 -0.41 -21.60 1.21
C ILE A 16 -1.40 -21.45 2.38
N ASN A 17 -2.46 -20.67 2.22
CA ASN A 17 -3.51 -20.55 3.23
C ASN A 17 -4.91 -20.74 2.60
N GLY A 18 -5.41 -21.95 2.67
CA GLY A 18 -6.73 -22.33 2.14
C GLY A 18 -7.90 -21.66 2.86
N ASN A 19 -7.69 -21.10 4.07
CA ASN A 19 -8.72 -20.32 4.77
C ASN A 19 -8.94 -18.92 4.17
N ILE A 20 -8.00 -18.42 3.40
CA ILE A 20 -8.11 -17.13 2.69
C ILE A 20 -8.57 -17.38 1.25
N ALA A 21 -7.89 -18.26 0.52
CA ALA A 21 -8.28 -18.66 -0.82
C ALA A 21 -7.93 -20.14 -1.03
N SER A 22 -8.84 -20.90 -1.64
CA SER A 22 -8.62 -22.28 -2.06
C SER A 22 -8.36 -22.35 -3.56
N VAL A 23 -7.73 -23.45 -4.00
CA VAL A 23 -7.45 -23.70 -5.42
C VAL A 23 -8.12 -25.01 -5.82
N SER A 24 -8.86 -24.97 -6.94
CA SER A 24 -9.44 -26.15 -7.57
C SER A 24 -9.01 -26.17 -9.04
N GLY A 25 -8.13 -27.13 -9.39
CA GLY A 25 -7.45 -27.11 -10.67
C GLY A 25 -6.59 -25.85 -10.84
N LEU A 26 -6.90 -25.03 -11.83
CA LEU A 26 -6.25 -23.72 -12.05
C LEU A 26 -7.18 -22.53 -11.70
N THR A 27 -8.24 -22.77 -10.94
CA THR A 27 -9.16 -21.72 -10.48
C THR A 27 -8.90 -21.40 -9.02
N ILE A 28 -8.74 -20.11 -8.70
CA ILE A 28 -8.60 -19.59 -7.34
C ILE A 28 -10.00 -19.20 -6.84
N ASN A 29 -10.42 -19.81 -5.73
CA ASN A 29 -11.71 -19.53 -5.09
C ASN A 29 -11.49 -18.76 -3.79
N PRO A 30 -12.07 -17.56 -3.63
CA PRO A 30 -11.99 -16.82 -2.39
C PRO A 30 -12.75 -17.55 -1.26
N VAL A 31 -12.19 -17.54 -0.06
CA VAL A 31 -12.81 -18.17 1.13
C VAL A 31 -13.07 -17.12 2.21
N SER A 32 -12.08 -16.30 2.56
CA SER A 32 -12.22 -15.20 3.50
C SER A 32 -11.30 -14.03 3.13
N THR A 33 -11.55 -12.85 3.70
CA THR A 33 -10.70 -11.67 3.49
C THR A 33 -9.30 -11.91 4.04
N GLY A 34 -8.29 -11.46 3.31
CA GLY A 34 -6.89 -11.54 3.72
C GLY A 34 -5.93 -11.67 2.56
N LYS A 35 -4.68 -11.93 2.90
CA LYS A 35 -3.61 -12.18 1.92
C LYS A 35 -3.15 -13.63 2.01
N THR A 36 -2.90 -14.23 0.88
CA THR A 36 -2.27 -15.55 0.76
C THR A 36 -1.40 -15.60 -0.48
N GLN A 37 -0.58 -16.64 -0.57
CA GLN A 37 0.21 -16.90 -1.76
C GLN A 37 -0.31 -18.15 -2.46
N ILE A 38 -0.38 -18.09 -3.77
CA ILE A 38 -0.68 -19.23 -4.63
C ILE A 38 0.63 -19.66 -5.32
N ILE A 39 0.99 -20.88 -5.10
CA ILE A 39 2.15 -21.50 -5.75
C ILE A 39 1.67 -22.14 -7.05
N VAL A 40 2.26 -21.74 -8.17
CA VAL A 40 2.00 -22.32 -9.49
C VAL A 40 3.24 -23.06 -9.95
N SER A 41 3.07 -24.33 -10.31
CA SER A 41 4.15 -25.21 -10.75
C SER A 41 3.82 -25.81 -12.12
N GLY A 42 4.82 -25.86 -13.00
CA GLY A 42 4.68 -26.50 -14.32
C GLY A 42 6.01 -26.47 -15.09
N GLY A 43 6.25 -27.47 -15.94
CA GLY A 43 7.46 -27.54 -16.77
C GLY A 43 8.77 -27.53 -15.98
N GLY A 44 8.78 -28.09 -14.74
CA GLY A 44 9.96 -28.08 -13.85
C GLY A 44 10.26 -26.72 -13.21
N ARG A 45 9.37 -25.73 -13.36
CA ARG A 45 9.48 -24.40 -12.75
C ARG A 45 8.35 -24.17 -11.76
N GLN A 46 8.61 -23.26 -10.82
CA GLN A 46 7.65 -22.83 -9.82
C GLN A 46 7.67 -21.30 -9.71
N THR A 47 6.51 -20.70 -9.52
CA THR A 47 6.35 -19.28 -9.19
C THR A 47 5.32 -19.11 -8.10
N THR A 48 5.41 -18.01 -7.38
CA THR A 48 4.47 -17.64 -6.32
C THR A 48 3.74 -16.37 -6.73
N VAL A 49 2.44 -16.37 -6.56
CA VAL A 49 1.57 -15.21 -6.82
C VAL A 49 0.92 -14.80 -5.51
N GLU A 50 1.13 -13.55 -5.09
CA GLU A 50 0.40 -12.99 -3.96
C GLU A 50 -1.06 -12.73 -4.37
N VAL A 51 -2.00 -13.19 -3.56
CA VAL A 51 -3.42 -13.00 -3.77
C VAL A 51 -4.01 -12.29 -2.56
N THR A 52 -4.66 -11.17 -2.80
CA THR A 52 -5.45 -10.47 -1.80
C THR A 52 -6.93 -10.74 -2.05
N VAL A 53 -7.61 -11.30 -1.05
CA VAL A 53 -9.06 -11.50 -1.07
C VAL A 53 -9.71 -10.39 -0.30
N LEU A 54 -10.58 -9.62 -0.94
CA LEU A 54 -11.36 -8.54 -0.34
C LEU A 54 -12.80 -8.99 -0.12
N MET A 55 -13.43 -8.52 0.95
CA MET A 55 -14.87 -8.67 1.11
C MET A 55 -15.63 -7.91 0.01
N ASN A 56 -16.82 -8.35 -0.30
CA ASN A 56 -17.68 -7.62 -1.24
C ASN A 56 -17.86 -6.16 -0.77
N GLY A 57 -17.57 -5.21 -1.66
CA GLY A 57 -17.61 -3.77 -1.37
C GLY A 57 -16.32 -3.19 -0.76
N TYR A 58 -15.27 -3.99 -0.50
CA TYR A 58 -13.98 -3.48 -0.08
C TYR A 58 -13.12 -3.13 -1.30
N LYS A 59 -12.53 -1.94 -1.32
CA LYS A 59 -11.52 -1.54 -2.32
C LYS A 59 -10.11 -1.96 -1.87
N THR A 60 -9.86 -1.94 -0.57
CA THR A 60 -8.57 -2.32 0.03
C THR A 60 -8.77 -2.99 1.39
N LEU A 61 -7.71 -3.60 1.92
CA LEU A 61 -7.70 -4.08 3.30
C LEU A 61 -7.53 -2.89 4.24
N PRO A 62 -8.36 -2.73 5.27
CA PRO A 62 -8.17 -1.72 6.31
C PRO A 62 -6.82 -1.91 7.01
N GLN A 63 -6.16 -0.79 7.34
CA GLN A 63 -4.85 -0.77 8.00
C GLN A 63 -4.83 0.33 9.07
N VAL A 64 -3.92 0.19 10.01
CA VAL A 64 -3.57 1.24 10.96
C VAL A 64 -2.05 1.28 11.11
N ALA A 65 -1.50 2.48 11.13
CA ALA A 65 -0.09 2.75 11.37
C ALA A 65 0.04 3.85 12.43
N ALA A 66 1.03 3.74 13.31
CA ALA A 66 1.27 4.68 14.39
C ALA A 66 2.68 5.25 14.32
N GLY A 67 2.79 6.58 14.31
CA GLY A 67 4.06 7.31 14.44
C GLY A 67 4.25 7.85 15.86
N GLU A 68 5.16 8.79 16.03
CA GLU A 68 5.44 9.41 17.33
C GLU A 68 4.34 10.41 17.71
N GLY A 69 3.35 9.92 18.45
CA GLY A 69 2.22 10.71 18.96
C GLY A 69 1.10 10.96 17.93
N PHE A 70 1.09 10.30 16.78
CA PHE A 70 0.01 10.38 15.80
C PHE A 70 -0.35 8.99 15.24
N THR A 71 -1.53 8.90 14.69
CA THR A 71 -2.06 7.67 14.08
C THR A 71 -2.62 7.96 12.70
N VAL A 72 -2.44 7.01 11.79
CA VAL A 72 -3.00 6.99 10.44
C VAL A 72 -3.81 5.71 10.28
N ALA A 73 -5.03 5.80 9.78
CA ALA A 73 -5.88 4.65 9.50
C ALA A 73 -6.37 4.71 8.04
N LEU A 74 -6.39 3.55 7.40
CA LEU A 74 -6.92 3.32 6.07
C LEU A 74 -8.18 2.48 6.19
N ASP A 75 -9.30 2.94 5.65
CA ASP A 75 -10.53 2.17 5.65
C ASP A 75 -10.68 1.26 4.42
N LYS A 76 -11.75 0.46 4.41
CA LYS A 76 -12.07 -0.48 3.30
C LYS A 76 -12.30 0.22 1.94
N ASP A 77 -12.61 1.50 1.94
CA ASP A 77 -12.90 2.28 0.73
C ASP A 77 -11.66 3.01 0.20
N GLY A 78 -10.53 2.87 0.90
CA GLY A 78 -9.26 3.52 0.56
C GLY A 78 -9.18 4.98 1.01
N LYS A 79 -10.00 5.37 1.98
CA LYS A 79 -9.94 6.67 2.64
C LYS A 79 -8.97 6.61 3.80
N VAL A 80 -8.25 7.71 3.99
CA VAL A 80 -7.24 7.85 5.05
C VAL A 80 -7.72 8.83 6.11
N TYR A 81 -7.63 8.41 7.36
CA TYR A 81 -7.96 9.20 8.54
C TYR A 81 -6.73 9.38 9.42
N THR A 82 -6.54 10.58 9.95
CA THR A 82 -5.38 10.90 10.79
C THR A 82 -5.80 11.63 12.05
N TRP A 83 -5.07 11.41 13.16
CA TRP A 83 -5.27 12.12 14.42
C TRP A 83 -4.01 12.05 15.29
N GLY A 84 -3.92 12.90 16.32
CA GLY A 84 -2.80 13.04 17.24
C GLY A 84 -2.00 14.31 16.97
N LYS A 85 -0.69 14.21 17.16
CA LYS A 85 0.29 15.28 17.01
C LYS A 85 0.42 15.76 15.55
N ASN A 86 0.57 17.10 15.35
CA ASN A 86 0.59 17.70 14.01
C ASN A 86 1.56 18.88 13.84
N ASP A 87 2.48 19.10 14.76
CA ASP A 87 3.43 20.24 14.73
C ASP A 87 4.35 20.25 13.49
N LEU A 88 4.56 19.09 12.86
CA LEU A 88 5.36 18.91 11.64
C LEU A 88 4.49 18.72 10.37
N GLY A 89 3.15 18.77 10.49
CA GLY A 89 2.22 18.50 9.41
C GLY A 89 1.99 16.99 9.15
N GLN A 90 2.34 16.13 10.13
CA GLN A 90 2.28 14.67 10.01
C GLN A 90 0.86 14.11 9.86
N LEU A 91 -0.17 14.89 10.13
CA LEU A 91 -1.56 14.50 9.86
C LEU A 91 -1.98 14.72 8.40
N GLY A 92 -1.28 15.57 7.64
CA GLY A 92 -1.61 15.80 6.22
C GLY A 92 -2.94 16.50 5.97
N ASP A 93 -3.53 17.14 6.97
CA ASP A 93 -4.84 17.78 6.97
C ASP A 93 -4.81 19.26 6.56
N GLN A 94 -3.68 19.69 5.98
CA GLN A 94 -3.35 21.07 5.58
C GLN A 94 -3.16 22.04 6.77
N GLY A 95 -3.29 21.55 8.01
CA GLY A 95 -3.05 22.27 9.25
C GLY A 95 -1.73 21.90 9.91
N LYS A 96 -1.54 22.42 11.13
CA LYS A 96 -0.47 22.04 12.07
C LYS A 96 -1.00 21.86 13.49
N GLU A 97 -2.32 21.95 13.67
CA GLU A 97 -2.96 21.76 14.95
C GLU A 97 -3.16 20.26 15.23
N ASN A 98 -2.94 19.86 16.46
CA ASN A 98 -3.21 18.49 16.89
C ASN A 98 -4.70 18.15 16.74
N ARG A 99 -5.02 16.94 16.34
CA ARG A 99 -6.40 16.44 16.24
C ARG A 99 -6.66 15.38 17.32
N ILE A 100 -7.74 15.56 18.04
CA ILE A 100 -8.18 14.61 19.08
C ILE A 100 -9.22 13.61 18.56
N VAL A 101 -9.65 13.75 17.30
CA VAL A 101 -10.60 12.86 16.62
C VAL A 101 -10.05 12.48 15.24
N PRO A 102 -10.33 11.26 14.75
CA PRO A 102 -9.98 10.86 13.38
C PRO A 102 -10.57 11.85 12.37
N THR A 103 -9.71 12.41 11.53
CA THR A 103 -10.08 13.38 10.48
C THR A 103 -9.68 12.80 9.13
N GLU A 104 -10.63 12.72 8.19
CA GLU A 104 -10.35 12.29 6.81
C GLU A 104 -9.45 13.32 6.12
N ILE A 105 -8.40 12.84 5.44
CA ILE A 105 -7.52 13.67 4.63
C ILE A 105 -7.76 13.44 3.14
N THR A 106 -7.41 14.42 2.33
CA THR A 106 -7.64 14.39 0.88
C THR A 106 -6.34 14.28 0.12
N PHE A 107 -6.41 13.59 -1.03
CA PHE A 107 -5.30 13.39 -1.96
C PHE A 107 -5.65 14.03 -3.32
N ASP A 108 -4.69 14.69 -3.93
CA ASP A 108 -4.84 15.21 -5.30
C ASP A 108 -4.44 14.13 -6.32
N PHE A 109 -5.27 13.12 -6.45
CA PHE A 109 -5.02 11.98 -7.33
C PHE A 109 -5.04 12.34 -8.83
N GLY A 110 -5.66 13.46 -9.21
CA GLY A 110 -5.96 13.79 -10.60
C GLY A 110 -7.03 12.88 -11.25
N ASN A 111 -7.38 11.78 -10.62
CA ASN A 111 -8.45 10.86 -11.05
C ASN A 111 -9.29 10.45 -9.82
N PRO A 112 -10.61 10.73 -9.80
CA PRO A 112 -11.47 10.44 -8.65
C PRO A 112 -11.68 8.93 -8.38
N SER A 113 -11.30 8.07 -9.31
CA SER A 113 -11.35 6.62 -9.13
C SER A 113 -10.15 6.06 -8.35
N ASN A 114 -9.13 6.86 -8.09
CA ASN A 114 -7.96 6.43 -7.34
C ASN A 114 -8.26 6.45 -5.82
N TYR A 115 -7.59 5.58 -5.11
CA TYR A 115 -7.73 5.38 -3.66
C TYR A 115 -6.43 4.82 -3.08
N ILE A 116 -6.21 5.00 -1.80
CA ILE A 116 -5.03 4.47 -1.11
C ILE A 116 -5.20 2.97 -0.84
N THR A 117 -4.11 2.22 -1.01
CA THR A 117 -4.07 0.77 -0.79
C THR A 117 -3.14 0.36 0.35
N ARG A 118 -2.18 1.22 0.70
CA ARG A 118 -1.22 0.99 1.79
C ARG A 118 -0.87 2.28 2.50
N ILE A 119 -0.57 2.17 3.79
CA ILE A 119 -0.06 3.24 4.63
C ILE A 119 1.04 2.71 5.56
N GLU A 120 2.07 3.53 5.78
CA GLU A 120 3.14 3.28 6.75
C GLU A 120 3.56 4.61 7.39
N THR A 121 4.07 4.58 8.62
CA THR A 121 4.49 5.78 9.35
C THR A 121 5.89 5.63 9.95
N GLY A 122 6.69 6.71 9.87
CA GLY A 122 7.91 6.89 10.66
C GLY A 122 7.64 7.75 11.90
N ASN A 123 8.70 8.32 12.49
CA ASN A 123 8.54 9.17 13.68
C ASN A 123 7.63 10.37 13.45
N GLY A 124 7.80 11.08 12.35
CA GLY A 124 7.06 12.31 12.08
C GLY A 124 6.57 12.42 10.64
N HIS A 125 6.60 11.35 9.84
CA HIS A 125 6.17 11.36 8.46
C HIS A 125 5.36 10.11 8.12
N THR A 126 4.59 10.18 7.05
CA THR A 126 3.74 9.11 6.56
C THR A 126 4.04 8.86 5.08
N VAL A 127 3.97 7.60 4.69
CA VAL A 127 4.06 7.13 3.31
C VAL A 127 2.79 6.35 2.99
N ALA A 128 2.24 6.56 1.80
CA ALA A 128 1.08 5.82 1.29
C ALA A 128 1.28 5.44 -0.17
N VAL A 129 0.61 4.37 -0.62
CA VAL A 129 0.57 3.96 -2.02
C VAL A 129 -0.88 3.92 -2.48
N ASP A 130 -1.13 4.47 -3.67
CA ASP A 130 -2.45 4.38 -4.30
C ASP A 130 -2.60 3.12 -5.17
N ASN A 131 -3.82 2.85 -5.63
CA ASN A 131 -4.15 1.70 -6.48
C ASN A 131 -3.48 1.71 -7.86
N THR A 132 -2.79 2.78 -8.22
CA THR A 132 -2.00 2.88 -9.46
C THR A 132 -0.50 2.69 -9.24
N GLY A 133 -0.07 2.53 -7.98
CA GLY A 133 1.34 2.37 -7.58
C GLY A 133 2.07 3.69 -7.40
N LYS A 134 1.38 4.83 -7.34
CA LYS A 134 2.00 6.11 -7.00
C LYS A 134 2.19 6.21 -5.49
N VAL A 135 3.32 6.78 -5.10
CA VAL A 135 3.69 7.00 -3.70
C VAL A 135 3.35 8.43 -3.29
N TRP A 136 2.76 8.56 -2.10
CA TRP A 136 2.36 9.81 -1.46
C TRP A 136 3.04 9.93 -0.11
N THR A 137 3.57 11.11 0.21
CA THR A 137 4.29 11.34 1.47
C THR A 137 3.89 12.68 2.08
N TRP A 138 3.92 12.78 3.42
CA TRP A 138 3.67 14.04 4.14
C TRP A 138 4.26 13.99 5.55
N GLY A 139 4.31 15.16 6.22
CA GLY A 139 4.88 15.34 7.54
C GLY A 139 6.31 15.87 7.49
N ARG A 140 7.16 15.38 8.38
CA ARG A 140 8.55 15.78 8.56
C ARG A 140 9.41 15.50 7.33
N ASN A 141 10.30 16.46 6.99
CA ASN A 141 11.17 16.34 5.81
C ASN A 141 12.55 17.00 5.97
N ASP A 142 12.97 17.33 7.16
CA ASP A 142 14.27 17.99 7.40
C ASP A 142 15.49 17.17 6.96
N LEU A 143 15.34 15.85 6.86
CA LEU A 143 16.35 14.92 6.35
C LEU A 143 16.06 14.43 4.91
N GLY A 144 14.98 14.90 4.26
CA GLY A 144 14.59 14.48 2.91
C GLY A 144 13.73 13.22 2.87
N GLN A 145 13.15 12.79 4.01
CA GLN A 145 12.40 11.54 4.14
C GLN A 145 11.11 11.48 3.29
N LEU A 146 10.63 12.60 2.79
CA LEU A 146 9.48 12.61 1.88
C LEU A 146 9.84 12.25 0.42
N GLY A 147 11.13 12.23 0.04
CA GLY A 147 11.56 11.87 -1.32
C GLY A 147 11.03 12.79 -2.43
N ASN A 148 10.62 14.03 -2.11
CA ASN A 148 10.00 14.98 -3.03
C ASN A 148 10.97 16.02 -3.61
N GLY A 149 12.28 15.80 -3.47
CA GLY A 149 13.33 16.71 -3.93
C GLY A 149 13.53 17.95 -3.07
N THR A 150 12.87 18.05 -1.91
CA THR A 150 13.00 19.16 -0.96
C THR A 150 13.37 18.67 0.43
N ARG A 151 13.63 19.61 1.36
CA ARG A 151 13.75 19.35 2.80
C ARG A 151 12.69 20.09 3.63
N ASN A 152 11.64 20.56 2.98
CA ASN A 152 10.54 21.24 3.64
C ASN A 152 9.49 20.24 4.10
N ASN A 153 9.04 20.35 5.34
CA ASN A 153 7.91 19.58 5.85
C ASN A 153 6.65 19.85 4.98
N SER A 154 5.81 18.85 4.83
CA SER A 154 4.54 19.01 4.12
C SER A 154 3.36 18.70 5.05
N ASN A 155 2.42 19.64 5.17
CA ASN A 155 1.17 19.44 5.91
C ASN A 155 0.02 18.87 5.04
N LYS A 156 0.34 18.43 3.82
CA LYS A 156 -0.59 17.74 2.92
C LYS A 156 0.13 16.62 2.18
N PRO A 157 -0.57 15.59 1.72
CA PRO A 157 0.02 14.57 0.87
C PRO A 157 0.63 15.17 -0.39
N VAL A 158 1.88 14.82 -0.67
CA VAL A 158 2.61 15.17 -1.90
C VAL A 158 3.01 13.91 -2.63
N GLN A 159 2.84 13.89 -3.96
CA GLN A 159 3.25 12.75 -4.77
C GLN A 159 4.76 12.73 -4.92
N VAL A 160 5.37 11.55 -4.72
CA VAL A 160 6.78 11.30 -5.00
C VAL A 160 6.97 11.01 -6.48
N ASN A 161 7.95 11.64 -7.12
CA ASN A 161 8.32 11.33 -8.49
C ASN A 161 9.31 10.15 -8.50
N LEU A 162 8.79 8.95 -8.67
CA LEU A 162 9.62 7.76 -8.85
C LEU A 162 10.28 7.78 -10.25
N PRO A 163 11.51 7.24 -10.41
CA PRO A 163 12.17 7.14 -11.70
C PRO A 163 11.34 6.35 -12.71
N ASP A 164 11.44 6.74 -14.01
CA ASP A 164 10.95 5.99 -15.16
C ASP A 164 9.49 5.48 -15.08
N SER A 165 8.60 6.25 -14.43
CA SER A 165 7.21 5.86 -14.21
C SER A 165 7.05 4.55 -13.44
N THR A 166 8.04 4.21 -12.64
CA THR A 166 8.05 3.06 -11.72
C THR A 166 6.81 3.09 -10.81
N LYS A 167 6.23 1.92 -10.60
CA LYS A 167 5.07 1.73 -9.73
C LYS A 167 5.50 0.97 -8.49
N ALA A 168 5.27 1.55 -7.33
CA ALA A 168 5.50 0.87 -6.08
C ALA A 168 4.47 -0.26 -5.86
N VAL A 169 4.94 -1.40 -5.43
CA VAL A 169 4.12 -2.54 -5.00
C VAL A 169 4.17 -2.73 -3.49
N GLU A 170 5.24 -2.22 -2.85
CA GLU A 170 5.42 -2.26 -1.41
C GLU A 170 6.09 -0.97 -0.93
N ILE A 171 5.89 -0.62 0.32
CA ILE A 171 6.57 0.48 1.01
C ILE A 171 7.13 -0.01 2.33
N GLY A 172 8.20 0.62 2.78
CA GLY A 172 8.77 0.44 4.10
C GLY A 172 9.16 1.80 4.67
N VAL A 173 8.98 1.98 5.96
CA VAL A 173 9.30 3.23 6.63
C VAL A 173 10.13 2.96 7.87
N GLY A 174 11.29 3.61 7.93
CA GLY A 174 12.10 3.68 9.13
C GLY A 174 11.78 4.93 9.95
N GLU A 175 12.54 5.16 11.00
CA GLU A 175 12.38 6.34 11.86
C GLU A 175 12.43 7.66 11.06
N THR A 176 13.41 7.77 10.15
CA THR A 176 13.69 8.97 9.35
C THR A 176 13.91 8.67 7.87
N THR A 177 13.52 7.50 7.40
CA THR A 177 13.75 7.05 6.02
C THR A 177 12.49 6.45 5.45
N SER A 178 12.34 6.53 4.13
CA SER A 178 11.24 5.92 3.37
C SER A 178 11.79 5.07 2.25
N TYR A 179 11.14 3.96 1.97
CA TYR A 179 11.47 3.02 0.91
C TYR A 179 10.24 2.71 0.09
N ALA A 180 10.42 2.56 -1.21
CA ALA A 180 9.42 2.05 -2.12
C ALA A 180 10.04 0.92 -2.95
N LEU A 181 9.37 -0.22 -3.02
CA LEU A 181 9.80 -1.39 -3.78
C LEU A 181 8.91 -1.52 -5.02
N ASP A 182 9.51 -1.71 -6.19
CA ASP A 182 8.79 -2.01 -7.41
C ASP A 182 8.61 -3.53 -7.64
N LYS A 183 7.85 -3.87 -8.68
CA LYS A 183 7.59 -5.28 -9.06
C LYS A 183 8.84 -6.04 -9.53
N ASP A 184 9.91 -5.33 -9.89
CA ASP A 184 11.16 -5.91 -10.41
C ASP A 184 12.22 -6.04 -9.30
N GLY A 185 11.88 -5.63 -8.08
CA GLY A 185 12.73 -5.73 -6.89
C GLY A 185 13.68 -4.54 -6.70
N HIS A 186 13.49 -3.44 -7.42
CA HIS A 186 14.25 -2.21 -7.20
C HIS A 186 13.66 -1.41 -6.03
N ILE A 187 14.56 -0.76 -5.27
CA ILE A 187 14.24 0.10 -4.12
C ILE A 187 14.65 1.53 -4.42
#